data_11626b81b1a394121f3e0e1252f38df3
#
_entry.id   11626b81b1a394121f3e0e1252f38df3
#
_cell.length_a   1.000
_cell.length_b   1.000
_cell.length_c   1.000
_cell.angle_alpha   90.00
_cell.angle_beta   90.00
_cell.angle_gamma   90.00
#
_symmetry.space_group_name_H-M   'P 1'
#
loop_
_entity.id
_entity.type
_entity.pdbx_description
1 polymer ?
#
loop_
_entity_poly.entity_id
_entity_poly.type
_entity_poly.pdbx_seq_one_letter_code
_entity_poly.pdbx_strand_id
1 'polypeptide(L)'
;MQIKLNKYHLQRIMVSRFGEYPRRFYGPLLHFLIILLLSRCATVGPPSVQNDRVHYNEAIVRTNDEQLLLNLVRLRYRDSPFFLSVQNVTSRYTLNYNGNVRVPDPMNARIQDLAGTGTLTVGGSLTESPTVVYRPVSGEQFIRELLSPIPPENIALLAQSGWSIERILLLCVQALNNLFNAPSASGPTPDLAPLYEEFSEFASTLRLLQRSRSVEIATSENGDAILRLFPNDSLSDEISQIKAILQMDESSSELVLNQVRQFEGPWMRTRSPIGVMQFIAQSIEVPQEHYDLGIVTDTVDNNGERFDWNRVTGRVVAISSQKERPDDAFLSVPYRDWWFYISDSDLNSKTTFSLLSMLISMQSGRLENTGVINTISLD
;
A
#
# COMPACT_ATOMS: atom_id res chain seq x y z
N MET A 1 19.40 -35.21 31.14
CA MET A 1 20.08 -34.89 32.41
C MET A 1 19.50 -33.57 32.90
N GLN A 2 18.47 -33.68 33.76
CA GLN A 2 17.74 -32.53 34.29
C GLN A 2 18.46 -31.99 35.51
N ILE A 3 18.77 -30.73 35.58
CA ILE A 3 19.25 -30.07 36.79
C ILE A 3 18.12 -29.18 37.31
N LYS A 4 17.45 -29.65 38.36
CA LYS A 4 16.52 -28.89 39.19
C LYS A 4 17.33 -27.94 40.06
N LEU A 5 17.21 -26.62 39.89
CA LEU A 5 17.71 -25.63 40.80
C LEU A 5 16.65 -25.31 41.87
N ASN A 6 17.04 -25.49 43.11
CA ASN A 6 16.27 -25.43 44.32
C ASN A 6 16.05 -23.98 44.76
N LYS A 7 14.80 -23.59 44.97
CA LYS A 7 14.29 -22.22 45.19
C LYS A 7 14.07 -21.88 46.70
N TYR A 8 14.91 -22.34 47.57
CA TYR A 8 14.80 -22.07 49.01
C TYR A 8 16.20 -21.88 49.62
N HIS A 9 16.80 -20.68 49.55
CA HIS A 9 17.85 -20.27 50.48
C HIS A 9 18.25 -18.78 50.35
N LEU A 10 17.28 -17.85 50.40
CA LEU A 10 17.59 -16.41 50.56
C LEU A 10 16.54 -15.65 51.37
N GLN A 11 16.11 -16.26 52.48
CA GLN A 11 15.17 -15.60 53.39
C GLN A 11 15.58 -15.73 54.86
N ARG A 12 16.85 -15.53 55.18
CA ARG A 12 17.25 -15.48 56.60
C ARG A 12 18.60 -14.83 56.83
N ILE A 13 18.82 -13.58 56.41
CA ILE A 13 19.87 -12.69 56.97
C ILE A 13 19.47 -11.26 56.53
N MET A 14 18.60 -10.61 57.29
CA MET A 14 18.54 -9.14 57.39
C MET A 14 17.46 -8.68 58.38
N VAL A 15 17.57 -9.20 59.60
CA VAL A 15 16.88 -8.59 60.73
C VAL A 15 17.86 -8.55 61.89
N SER A 16 18.73 -7.57 61.94
CA SER A 16 19.35 -7.04 63.14
C SER A 16 20.37 -5.98 62.74
N ARG A 17 19.97 -4.74 62.79
CA ARG A 17 20.68 -3.47 63.03
C ARG A 17 20.05 -2.33 62.24
N PHE A 18 18.89 -1.87 62.69
CA PHE A 18 18.49 -0.49 62.46
C PHE A 18 18.39 0.20 63.82
N GLY A 19 19.56 0.74 64.19
CA GLY A 19 19.65 1.72 65.28
C GLY A 19 18.97 3.04 64.83
N GLU A 20 18.48 3.75 65.81
CA GLU A 20 17.80 5.03 65.78
C GLU A 20 18.33 6.02 64.72
N TYR A 21 17.54 6.25 63.68
CA TYR A 21 17.74 7.37 62.78
C TYR A 21 16.71 8.45 63.05
N PRO A 22 17.09 9.74 63.08
CA PRO A 22 16.22 10.86 63.47
C PRO A 22 15.12 11.07 62.42
N ARG A 23 13.87 11.05 62.87
CA ARG A 23 12.60 11.21 62.13
C ARG A 23 12.45 12.48 61.27
N ARG A 24 13.49 13.32 61.12
CA ARG A 24 13.40 14.65 60.48
C ARG A 24 13.80 14.69 59.00
N PHE A 25 14.33 13.63 58.41
CA PHE A 25 14.87 13.68 57.02
C PHE A 25 14.02 12.96 55.97
N TYR A 26 13.02 12.18 56.35
CA TYR A 26 12.22 11.41 55.41
C TYR A 26 11.11 12.21 54.71
N GLY A 27 10.67 13.33 55.30
CA GLY A 27 9.62 14.17 54.73
C GLY A 27 9.98 14.76 53.36
N PRO A 28 11.11 15.46 53.19
CA PRO A 28 11.47 16.05 51.91
C PRO A 28 11.82 15.01 50.83
N LEU A 29 12.41 13.87 51.24
CA LEU A 29 12.74 12.80 50.29
C LEU A 29 11.48 12.11 49.74
N LEU A 30 10.48 11.89 50.60
CA LEU A 30 9.18 11.33 50.18
C LEU A 30 8.40 12.30 49.28
N HIS A 31 8.43 13.60 49.57
CA HIS A 31 7.83 14.63 48.74
C HIS A 31 8.53 14.71 47.36
N PHE A 32 9.86 14.63 47.32
CA PHE A 32 10.62 14.62 46.12
C PHE A 32 10.33 13.37 45.26
N LEU A 33 10.21 12.20 45.86
CA LEU A 33 9.87 10.95 45.20
C LEU A 33 8.43 10.99 44.66
N ILE A 34 7.48 11.58 45.39
CA ILE A 34 6.10 11.76 44.92
C ILE A 34 6.03 12.76 43.75
N ILE A 35 6.79 13.85 43.79
CA ILE A 35 6.88 14.82 42.69
C ILE A 35 7.52 14.16 41.44
N LEU A 36 8.54 13.31 41.63
CA LEU A 36 9.20 12.58 40.54
C LEU A 36 8.27 11.51 39.93
N LEU A 37 7.41 10.89 40.71
CA LEU A 37 6.39 9.95 40.23
C LEU A 37 5.23 10.66 39.48
N LEU A 38 4.86 11.85 39.93
CA LEU A 38 3.80 12.66 39.30
C LEU A 38 4.26 13.31 37.99
N SER A 39 5.56 13.56 37.82
CA SER A 39 6.10 14.12 36.56
C SER A 39 6.12 13.14 35.38
N ARG A 40 5.90 11.85 35.59
CA ARG A 40 5.79 10.85 34.54
C ARG A 40 4.38 10.65 33.96
N CYS A 41 3.36 11.30 34.51
CA CYS A 41 1.98 11.21 34.00
C CYS A 41 1.66 12.17 32.84
N ALA A 42 2.65 12.86 32.25
CA ALA A 42 2.42 13.88 31.21
C ALA A 42 2.38 13.33 29.77
N THR A 43 2.13 12.02 29.57
CA THR A 43 2.07 11.43 28.22
C THR A 43 0.66 11.34 27.62
N VAL A 44 -0.35 11.84 28.35
CA VAL A 44 -1.72 11.95 27.84
C VAL A 44 -1.94 13.36 27.34
N GLY A 45 -2.07 13.53 26.02
CA GLY A 45 -2.24 14.84 25.39
C GLY A 45 -1.68 14.87 23.96
N PRO A 46 -1.23 16.01 23.46
CA PRO A 46 -0.73 16.15 22.09
C PRO A 46 0.29 15.10 21.62
N PRO A 47 1.20 14.57 22.46
CA PRO A 47 2.13 13.51 22.06
C PRO A 47 1.46 12.17 21.72
N SER A 48 0.39 11.80 22.41
CA SER A 48 -0.36 10.58 22.07
C SER A 48 -1.02 10.70 20.70
N VAL A 49 -1.65 11.85 20.44
CA VAL A 49 -2.29 12.14 19.14
C VAL A 49 -1.29 12.09 17.98
N GLN A 50 -0.05 12.55 18.19
CA GLN A 50 0.98 12.50 17.15
C GLN A 50 1.43 11.07 16.85
N ASN A 51 1.69 10.26 17.87
CA ASN A 51 2.10 8.86 17.69
C ASN A 51 0.98 8.03 17.05
N ASP A 52 -0.25 8.18 17.54
CA ASP A 52 -1.39 7.43 17.05
C ASP A 52 -1.69 7.74 15.58
N ARG A 53 -1.58 9.02 15.19
CA ARG A 53 -1.80 9.43 13.79
C ARG A 53 -0.85 8.73 12.81
N VAL A 54 0.42 8.57 13.18
CA VAL A 54 1.41 7.88 12.34
C VAL A 54 1.06 6.40 12.23
N HIS A 55 0.78 5.74 13.34
CA HIS A 55 0.43 4.32 13.36
C HIS A 55 -0.88 4.01 12.64
N TYR A 56 -1.92 4.85 12.80
CA TYR A 56 -3.18 4.69 12.06
C TYR A 56 -3.01 4.90 10.56
N ASN A 57 -2.24 5.92 10.15
CA ASN A 57 -1.95 6.13 8.74
C ASN A 57 -1.21 4.95 8.13
N GLU A 58 -0.19 4.44 8.81
CA GLU A 58 0.56 3.27 8.35
C GLU A 58 -0.34 2.04 8.23
N ALA A 59 -1.18 1.78 9.23
CA ALA A 59 -2.14 0.67 9.21
C ALA A 59 -3.15 0.81 8.05
N ILE A 60 -3.66 2.02 7.79
CA ILE A 60 -4.61 2.28 6.70
C ILE A 60 -3.94 2.07 5.35
N VAL A 61 -2.75 2.63 5.13
CA VAL A 61 -2.00 2.45 3.88
C VAL A 61 -1.75 0.97 3.64
N ARG A 62 -1.23 0.27 4.65
CA ARG A 62 -0.95 -1.17 4.55
C ARG A 62 -2.19 -1.99 4.22
N THR A 63 -3.31 -1.75 4.90
CA THR A 63 -4.56 -2.50 4.64
C THR A 63 -5.16 -2.19 3.27
N ASN A 64 -5.01 -0.96 2.76
CA ASN A 64 -5.40 -0.61 1.40
C ASN A 64 -4.54 -1.34 0.37
N ASP A 65 -3.24 -1.41 0.60
CA ASP A 65 -2.30 -2.12 -0.29
C ASP A 65 -2.55 -3.64 -0.26
N GLU A 66 -2.78 -4.23 0.92
CA GLU A 66 -3.17 -5.64 1.05
C GLU A 66 -4.50 -5.93 0.32
N GLN A 67 -5.47 -5.04 0.42
CA GLN A 67 -6.73 -5.15 -0.33
C GLN A 67 -6.51 -5.09 -1.85
N LEU A 68 -5.64 -4.18 -2.30
CA LEU A 68 -5.32 -4.04 -3.72
C LEU A 68 -4.62 -5.30 -4.24
N LEU A 69 -3.63 -5.84 -3.52
CA LEU A 69 -2.97 -7.09 -3.88
C LEU A 69 -3.97 -8.27 -3.89
N LEU A 70 -4.86 -8.36 -2.89
CA LEU A 70 -5.90 -9.39 -2.85
C LEU A 70 -6.84 -9.29 -4.05
N ASN A 71 -7.18 -8.08 -4.50
CA ASN A 71 -8.00 -7.88 -5.69
C ASN A 71 -7.28 -8.31 -6.98
N LEU A 72 -5.96 -8.10 -7.08
CA LEU A 72 -5.17 -8.64 -8.20
C LEU A 72 -5.22 -10.17 -8.21
N VAL A 73 -5.07 -10.81 -7.04
CA VAL A 73 -5.16 -12.26 -6.92
C VAL A 73 -6.56 -12.74 -7.30
N ARG A 74 -7.64 -12.13 -6.81
CA ARG A 74 -9.02 -12.47 -7.19
C ARG A 74 -9.23 -12.40 -8.70
N LEU A 75 -8.74 -11.33 -9.35
CA LEU A 75 -8.85 -11.17 -10.79
C LEU A 75 -8.14 -12.29 -11.56
N ARG A 76 -6.99 -12.77 -11.07
CA ARG A 76 -6.29 -13.92 -11.67
C ARG A 76 -7.12 -15.20 -11.65
N TYR A 77 -7.93 -15.37 -10.60
CA TYR A 77 -8.86 -16.51 -10.42
C TYR A 77 -10.27 -16.24 -10.98
N ARG A 78 -10.48 -15.14 -11.71
CA ARG A 78 -11.79 -14.71 -12.23
C ARG A 78 -12.83 -14.44 -11.14
N ASP A 79 -12.39 -14.23 -9.88
CA ASP A 79 -13.25 -13.81 -8.80
C ASP A 79 -13.44 -12.29 -8.80
N SER A 80 -14.60 -11.83 -8.32
CA SER A 80 -14.92 -10.41 -8.30
C SER A 80 -14.02 -9.61 -7.35
N PRO A 81 -13.41 -8.52 -7.80
CA PRO A 81 -12.69 -7.62 -6.92
C PRO A 81 -13.67 -6.88 -6.00
N PHE A 82 -13.22 -6.52 -4.80
CA PHE A 82 -14.03 -5.82 -3.82
C PHE A 82 -13.21 -4.67 -3.21
N PHE A 83 -13.79 -3.47 -3.21
CA PHE A 83 -13.11 -2.26 -2.74
C PHE A 83 -13.82 -1.71 -1.51
N LEU A 84 -13.04 -1.48 -0.45
CA LEU A 84 -13.45 -0.79 0.77
C LEU A 84 -12.63 0.49 0.92
N SER A 85 -13.27 1.58 1.28
CA SER A 85 -12.58 2.78 1.73
C SER A 85 -12.77 3.00 3.22
N VAL A 86 -11.72 3.49 3.88
CA VAL A 86 -11.82 3.97 5.26
C VAL A 86 -12.40 5.37 5.23
N GLN A 87 -13.63 5.53 5.74
CA GLN A 87 -14.29 6.85 5.78
C GLN A 87 -13.83 7.68 6.95
N ASN A 88 -13.74 7.06 8.13
CA ASN A 88 -13.40 7.76 9.36
C ASN A 88 -12.72 6.81 10.34
N VAL A 89 -11.74 7.35 11.05
CA VAL A 89 -11.11 6.72 12.21
C VAL A 89 -11.32 7.63 13.38
N THR A 90 -12.10 7.17 14.36
CA THR A 90 -12.36 7.90 15.59
C THR A 90 -11.73 7.12 16.73
N SER A 91 -10.79 7.74 17.46
CA SER A 91 -10.21 7.16 18.66
C SER A 91 -10.79 7.86 19.90
N ARG A 92 -11.28 7.06 20.85
CA ARG A 92 -11.77 7.56 22.15
C ARG A 92 -10.82 7.09 23.23
N TYR A 93 -10.31 8.05 24.02
CA TYR A 93 -9.49 7.77 25.18
C TYR A 93 -10.33 7.95 26.44
N THR A 94 -10.35 6.90 27.28
CA THR A 94 -10.97 6.96 28.60
C THR A 94 -9.89 6.75 29.66
N LEU A 95 -9.72 7.77 30.49
CA LEU A 95 -8.76 7.74 31.60
C LEU A 95 -9.52 7.57 32.90
N ASN A 96 -9.36 6.42 33.55
CA ASN A 96 -9.98 6.13 34.82
C ASN A 96 -8.92 6.17 35.92
N TYR A 97 -9.16 7.02 36.92
CA TYR A 97 -8.35 7.07 38.16
C TYR A 97 -9.16 6.49 39.32
N ASN A 98 -8.65 5.44 39.93
CA ASN A 98 -9.20 4.90 41.19
C ASN A 98 -8.18 5.11 42.28
N GLY A 99 -8.45 6.04 43.20
CA GLY A 99 -7.65 6.26 44.38
C GLY A 99 -8.49 5.98 45.64
N ASN A 100 -8.16 4.93 46.40
CA ASN A 100 -8.71 4.72 47.75
C ASN A 100 -7.63 5.03 48.76
N VAL A 101 -7.75 6.22 49.40
CA VAL A 101 -6.92 6.58 50.54
C VAL A 101 -7.72 6.30 51.80
N ARG A 102 -7.38 5.25 52.53
CA ARG A 102 -7.90 4.99 53.86
C ARG A 102 -6.91 5.58 54.85
N VAL A 103 -7.23 6.72 55.42
CA VAL A 103 -6.47 7.32 56.55
C VAL A 103 -7.00 6.70 57.82
N PRO A 104 -6.18 6.03 58.63
CA PRO A 104 -6.62 5.59 59.96
C PRO A 104 -6.91 6.84 60.83
N ASP A 105 -8.04 6.80 61.54
CA ASP A 105 -8.43 7.85 62.46
C ASP A 105 -7.41 7.93 63.62
N PRO A 106 -6.65 9.01 63.77
CA PRO A 106 -5.62 9.10 64.79
C PRO A 106 -6.17 9.27 66.20
N MET A 107 -7.48 9.41 66.42
CA MET A 107 -8.06 9.70 67.73
C MET A 107 -8.56 8.48 68.51
N ASN A 108 -8.58 7.26 67.92
CA ASN A 108 -9.09 6.06 68.63
C ASN A 108 -8.12 4.87 68.66
N ALA A 109 -6.86 5.07 68.38
CA ALA A 109 -5.86 4.01 68.44
C ALA A 109 -5.45 3.74 69.93
N ARG A 110 -6.18 2.86 70.63
CA ARG A 110 -5.64 2.17 71.81
C ARG A 110 -4.47 1.30 71.34
N ILE A 111 -3.36 1.35 72.10
CA ILE A 111 -2.02 0.82 71.82
C ILE A 111 -1.98 -0.73 71.55
N GLN A 112 -3.08 -1.39 71.37
CA GLN A 112 -3.13 -2.85 71.20
C GLN A 112 -3.50 -3.32 69.81
N ASP A 113 -3.85 -2.43 68.84
CA ASP A 113 -4.15 -2.80 67.44
C ASP A 113 -3.21 -2.09 66.46
N LEU A 114 -1.93 -2.37 66.52
CA LEU A 114 -0.90 -1.92 65.56
C LEU A 114 -0.82 -2.84 64.35
N ALA A 115 -1.95 -3.42 63.92
CA ALA A 115 -2.06 -4.20 62.70
C ALA A 115 -3.02 -3.59 61.66
N GLY A 116 -3.15 -2.28 61.65
CA GLY A 116 -3.87 -1.55 60.61
C GLY A 116 -3.01 -1.44 59.36
N THR A 117 -3.08 -2.43 58.47
CA THR A 117 -2.49 -2.35 57.11
C THR A 117 -3.26 -1.32 56.27
N GLY A 118 -2.76 -0.10 56.28
CA GLY A 118 -3.21 0.92 55.32
C GLY A 118 -2.76 0.52 53.90
N THR A 119 -3.65 -0.02 53.09
CA THR A 119 -3.36 -0.31 51.70
C THR A 119 -3.62 0.95 50.90
N LEU A 120 -2.57 1.63 50.44
CA LEU A 120 -2.66 2.69 49.46
C LEU A 120 -2.68 2.02 48.06
N THR A 121 -3.86 1.91 47.48
CA THR A 121 -3.99 1.42 46.10
C THR A 121 -4.22 2.62 45.19
N VAL A 122 -3.23 3.01 44.43
CA VAL A 122 -3.36 3.98 43.34
C VAL A 122 -3.36 3.21 42.03
N GLY A 123 -4.49 3.14 41.37
CA GLY A 123 -4.65 2.52 40.05
C GLY A 123 -5.10 3.55 39.02
N GLY A 124 -4.42 3.59 37.91
CA GLY A 124 -4.87 4.32 36.72
C GLY A 124 -4.97 3.35 35.53
N SER A 125 -6.08 3.36 34.80
CA SER A 125 -6.22 2.64 33.52
C SER A 125 -6.49 3.64 32.43
N LEU A 126 -5.71 3.53 31.34
CA LEU A 126 -5.94 4.21 30.08
C LEU A 126 -6.54 3.17 29.12
N THR A 127 -7.76 3.41 28.67
CA THR A 127 -8.43 2.57 27.68
C THR A 127 -8.56 3.37 26.39
N GLU A 128 -7.99 2.84 25.31
CA GLU A 128 -8.18 3.32 23.96
C GLU A 128 -9.21 2.45 23.27
N SER A 129 -10.19 3.08 22.59
CA SER A 129 -11.24 2.39 21.84
C SER A 129 -11.34 3.00 20.44
N PRO A 130 -10.51 2.53 19.50
CA PRO A 130 -10.61 2.99 18.13
C PRO A 130 -11.86 2.42 17.45
N THR A 131 -12.56 3.27 16.69
CA THR A 131 -13.66 2.90 15.81
C THR A 131 -13.28 3.23 14.39
N VAL A 132 -13.19 2.21 13.52
CA VAL A 132 -12.92 2.37 12.09
C VAL A 132 -14.20 2.12 11.33
N VAL A 133 -14.61 3.08 10.53
CA VAL A 133 -15.80 2.99 9.67
C VAL A 133 -15.37 2.69 8.25
N TYR A 134 -15.73 1.51 7.75
CA TYR A 134 -15.52 1.11 6.36
C TYR A 134 -16.78 1.37 5.54
N ARG A 135 -16.58 1.84 4.31
CA ARG A 135 -17.64 1.95 3.32
C ARG A 135 -17.25 1.15 2.08
N PRO A 136 -18.12 0.27 1.56
CA PRO A 136 -17.92 -0.30 0.24
C PRO A 136 -17.86 0.80 -0.82
N VAL A 137 -16.80 0.80 -1.62
CA VAL A 137 -16.70 1.67 -2.78
C VAL A 137 -17.47 0.97 -3.89
N SER A 138 -18.72 1.40 -4.09
CA SER A 138 -19.65 0.82 -5.05
C SER A 138 -20.54 1.94 -5.61
N GLY A 139 -21.21 1.65 -6.70
CA GLY A 139 -22.11 2.58 -7.37
C GLY A 139 -21.73 2.80 -8.82
N GLU A 140 -22.67 3.31 -9.61
CA GLU A 140 -22.51 3.48 -11.05
C GLU A 140 -21.30 4.34 -11.41
N GLN A 141 -21.08 5.44 -10.68
CA GLN A 141 -19.98 6.35 -10.95
C GLN A 141 -18.62 5.67 -10.74
N PHE A 142 -18.43 4.93 -9.65
CA PHE A 142 -17.17 4.20 -9.40
C PHE A 142 -16.92 3.14 -10.48
N ILE A 143 -17.94 2.36 -10.84
CA ILE A 143 -17.80 1.36 -11.90
C ILE A 143 -17.47 2.01 -13.24
N ARG A 144 -18.10 3.14 -13.55
CA ARG A 144 -17.82 3.91 -14.76
C ARG A 144 -16.36 4.38 -14.80
N GLU A 145 -15.84 4.96 -13.72
CA GLU A 145 -14.45 5.39 -13.61
C GLU A 145 -13.46 4.20 -13.69
N LEU A 146 -13.78 3.09 -13.06
CA LEU A 146 -12.96 1.89 -13.08
C LEU A 146 -12.87 1.26 -14.49
N LEU A 147 -13.93 1.40 -15.30
CA LEU A 147 -14.01 0.90 -16.67
C LEU A 147 -13.56 1.91 -17.74
N SER A 148 -13.48 3.20 -17.40
CA SER A 148 -13.07 4.23 -18.34
C SER A 148 -11.58 4.13 -18.69
N PRO A 149 -11.20 4.25 -19.96
CA PRO A 149 -9.79 4.27 -20.35
C PRO A 149 -9.04 5.41 -19.65
N ILE A 150 -7.79 5.15 -19.25
CA ILE A 150 -6.90 6.17 -18.67
C ILE A 150 -6.66 7.26 -19.72
N PRO A 151 -6.96 8.52 -19.43
CA PRO A 151 -6.75 9.62 -20.37
C PRO A 151 -5.26 9.82 -20.70
N PRO A 152 -4.90 10.16 -21.96
CA PRO A 152 -3.51 10.41 -22.36
C PRO A 152 -2.82 11.51 -21.55
N GLU A 153 -3.56 12.52 -21.11
CA GLU A 153 -3.06 13.58 -20.23
C GLU A 153 -2.54 13.05 -18.89
N ASN A 154 -3.15 11.98 -18.34
CA ASN A 154 -2.65 11.33 -17.14
C ASN A 154 -1.33 10.58 -17.40
N ILE A 155 -1.16 10.01 -18.61
CA ILE A 155 0.10 9.39 -19.03
C ILE A 155 1.20 10.45 -19.14
N ALA A 156 0.90 11.62 -19.72
CA ALA A 156 1.82 12.73 -19.81
C ALA A 156 2.21 13.26 -18.43
N LEU A 157 1.24 13.42 -17.53
CA LEU A 157 1.48 13.87 -16.15
C LEU A 157 2.43 12.92 -15.39
N LEU A 158 2.22 11.61 -15.52
CA LEU A 158 3.10 10.61 -14.91
C LEU A 158 4.53 10.69 -15.49
N ALA A 159 4.66 10.81 -16.80
CA ALA A 159 5.97 10.93 -17.46
C ALA A 159 6.72 12.19 -17.00
N GLN A 160 6.04 13.34 -16.91
CA GLN A 160 6.59 14.60 -16.41
C GLN A 160 6.97 14.53 -14.92
N SER A 161 6.27 13.72 -14.14
CA SER A 161 6.58 13.48 -12.73
C SER A 161 7.79 12.56 -12.51
N GLY A 162 8.49 12.17 -13.58
CA GLY A 162 9.73 11.39 -13.54
C GLY A 162 9.55 9.88 -13.59
N TRP A 163 8.34 9.37 -13.81
CA TRP A 163 8.12 7.94 -14.00
C TRP A 163 8.77 7.44 -15.30
N SER A 164 9.16 6.17 -15.31
CA SER A 164 9.67 5.51 -16.52
C SER A 164 8.61 5.46 -17.60
N ILE A 165 8.91 6.03 -18.77
CA ILE A 165 8.02 5.96 -19.94
C ILE A 165 7.72 4.50 -20.30
N GLU A 166 8.73 3.61 -20.29
CA GLU A 166 8.55 2.18 -20.52
C GLU A 166 7.50 1.58 -19.56
N ARG A 167 7.63 1.84 -18.25
CA ARG A 167 6.70 1.32 -17.24
C ARG A 167 5.29 1.84 -17.46
N ILE A 168 5.13 3.14 -17.70
CA ILE A 168 3.83 3.74 -17.98
C ILE A 168 3.19 3.11 -19.21
N LEU A 169 3.93 2.98 -20.31
CA LEU A 169 3.41 2.41 -21.54
C LEU A 169 3.04 0.94 -21.39
N LEU A 170 3.91 0.12 -20.78
CA LEU A 170 3.63 -1.30 -20.56
C LEU A 170 2.40 -1.52 -19.69
N LEU A 171 2.15 -0.67 -18.71
CA LEU A 171 0.98 -0.79 -17.82
C LEU A 171 -0.29 -0.17 -18.43
N CYS A 172 -0.20 1.05 -18.95
CA CYS A 172 -1.37 1.86 -19.26
C CYS A 172 -1.83 1.76 -20.71
N VAL A 173 -0.98 1.30 -21.65
CA VAL A 173 -1.30 1.28 -23.08
C VAL A 173 -1.53 -0.16 -23.57
N GLN A 174 -2.64 -0.40 -24.27
CA GLN A 174 -2.97 -1.68 -24.89
C GLN A 174 -2.43 -1.79 -26.31
N ALA A 175 -2.48 -0.70 -27.04
CA ALA A 175 -2.04 -0.63 -28.42
C ALA A 175 -1.65 0.80 -28.81
N LEU A 176 -0.68 0.89 -29.70
CA LEU A 176 -0.26 2.12 -30.35
C LEU A 176 -0.08 1.81 -31.84
N ASN A 177 -0.91 2.40 -32.70
CA ASN A 177 -1.00 2.01 -34.09
C ASN A 177 -1.21 0.48 -34.22
N ASN A 178 -0.29 -0.19 -34.90
CA ASN A 178 -0.31 -1.64 -35.10
C ASN A 178 0.54 -2.41 -34.08
N LEU A 179 1.12 -1.72 -33.10
CA LEU A 179 1.84 -2.36 -32.01
C LEU A 179 0.87 -2.75 -30.90
N PHE A 180 0.89 -4.00 -30.49
CA PHE A 180 0.00 -4.55 -29.50
C PHE A 180 0.77 -4.90 -28.22
N ASN A 181 0.25 -4.46 -27.08
CA ASN A 181 0.77 -4.75 -25.75
C ASN A 181 -0.22 -5.64 -25.01
N ALA A 182 -0.25 -6.91 -25.36
CA ALA A 182 -1.14 -7.90 -24.75
C ALA A 182 -2.58 -7.37 -24.52
N PRO A 183 -3.30 -6.91 -25.54
CA PRO A 183 -4.61 -6.29 -25.36
C PRO A 183 -5.64 -7.21 -24.73
N SER A 184 -5.54 -8.52 -24.97
CA SER A 184 -6.41 -9.54 -24.35
C SER A 184 -6.20 -9.68 -22.85
N ALA A 185 -5.04 -9.28 -22.31
CA ALA A 185 -4.76 -9.28 -20.87
C ALA A 185 -5.44 -8.12 -20.09
N SER A 186 -6.12 -7.20 -20.79
CA SER A 186 -6.91 -6.12 -20.19
C SER A 186 -8.32 -6.55 -19.75
N GLY A 187 -8.63 -7.83 -19.90
CA GLY A 187 -9.83 -8.52 -19.46
C GLY A 187 -9.47 -9.79 -18.68
N PRO A 188 -10.43 -10.70 -18.48
CA PRO A 188 -10.16 -12.01 -17.86
C PRO A 188 -9.02 -12.72 -18.59
N THR A 189 -8.23 -13.50 -17.84
CA THR A 189 -7.07 -14.22 -18.38
C THR A 189 -7.40 -14.89 -19.72
N PRO A 190 -6.67 -14.58 -20.79
CA PRO A 190 -6.94 -15.13 -22.13
C PRO A 190 -6.49 -16.58 -22.22
N ASP A 191 -7.15 -17.35 -23.10
CA ASP A 191 -6.81 -18.75 -23.35
C ASP A 191 -5.58 -18.88 -24.27
N LEU A 192 -5.33 -17.87 -25.13
CA LEU A 192 -4.20 -17.86 -26.07
C LEU A 192 -3.19 -16.76 -25.74
N ALA A 193 -1.92 -17.05 -26.04
CA ALA A 193 -0.82 -16.12 -25.86
C ALA A 193 -1.06 -14.80 -26.64
N PRO A 194 -0.81 -13.65 -26.02
CA PRO A 194 -1.03 -12.35 -26.64
C PRO A 194 0.13 -11.91 -27.54
N LEU A 195 -0.13 -10.93 -28.41
CA LEU A 195 0.90 -10.17 -29.10
C LEU A 195 1.45 -9.08 -28.17
N TYR A 196 2.78 -8.99 -28.02
CA TYR A 196 3.41 -8.01 -27.11
C TYR A 196 4.85 -7.65 -27.47
N GLU A 197 5.56 -8.47 -28.26
CA GLU A 197 7.02 -8.41 -28.42
C GLU A 197 7.47 -7.07 -29.03
N GLU A 198 6.88 -6.69 -30.15
CA GLU A 198 7.21 -5.43 -30.86
C GLU A 198 6.91 -4.19 -29.99
N PHE A 199 5.80 -4.22 -29.23
CA PHE A 199 5.48 -3.12 -28.29
C PHE A 199 6.47 -3.05 -27.16
N SER A 200 6.92 -4.18 -26.63
CA SER A 200 7.91 -4.23 -25.55
C SER A 200 9.26 -3.65 -25.99
N GLU A 201 9.68 -3.94 -27.22
CA GLU A 201 10.89 -3.36 -27.83
C GLU A 201 10.75 -1.84 -28.00
N PHE A 202 9.64 -1.40 -28.58
CA PHE A 202 9.32 0.02 -28.71
C PHE A 202 9.37 0.77 -27.36
N ALA A 203 8.73 0.21 -26.32
CA ALA A 203 8.72 0.82 -24.99
C ALA A 203 10.12 0.91 -24.38
N SER A 204 10.97 -0.12 -24.58
CA SER A 204 12.35 -0.10 -24.10
C SER A 204 13.22 0.88 -24.86
N THR A 205 13.01 1.07 -26.16
CA THR A 205 13.70 2.11 -26.97
C THR A 205 13.32 3.50 -26.46
N LEU A 206 12.04 3.76 -26.20
CA LEU A 206 11.61 5.03 -25.61
C LEU A 206 12.23 5.27 -24.20
N ARG A 207 12.45 4.21 -23.43
CA ARG A 207 13.17 4.32 -22.15
C ARG A 207 14.62 4.71 -22.34
N LEU A 208 15.30 4.15 -23.34
CA LEU A 208 16.65 4.54 -23.69
C LEU A 208 16.72 6.03 -24.07
N LEU A 209 15.80 6.49 -24.93
CA LEU A 209 15.68 7.89 -25.32
C LEU A 209 15.34 8.81 -24.11
N GLN A 210 14.49 8.34 -23.18
CA GLN A 210 14.18 9.11 -21.97
C GLN A 210 15.43 9.31 -21.09
N ARG A 211 16.23 8.27 -20.92
CA ARG A 211 17.48 8.35 -20.13
C ARG A 211 18.53 9.27 -20.74
N SER A 212 18.56 9.37 -22.07
CA SER A 212 19.44 10.27 -22.82
C SER A 212 18.84 11.69 -23.01
N ARG A 213 17.62 11.93 -22.47
CA ARG A 213 16.85 13.17 -22.64
C ARG A 213 16.52 13.49 -24.10
N SER A 214 16.40 12.47 -24.91
CA SER A 214 16.05 12.57 -26.33
C SER A 214 14.55 12.35 -26.60
N VAL A 215 13.75 12.08 -25.57
CA VAL A 215 12.29 12.01 -25.64
C VAL A 215 11.65 12.60 -24.38
N GLU A 216 10.52 13.25 -24.56
CA GLU A 216 9.63 13.73 -23.51
C GLU A 216 8.17 13.43 -23.89
N ILE A 217 7.35 13.10 -22.89
CA ILE A 217 5.89 13.12 -23.03
C ILE A 217 5.41 14.32 -22.21
N ALA A 218 4.80 15.28 -22.89
CA ALA A 218 4.35 16.55 -22.31
C ALA A 218 2.84 16.74 -22.51
N THR A 219 2.28 17.78 -21.90
CA THR A 219 0.91 18.21 -22.13
C THR A 219 0.93 19.48 -22.95
N SER A 220 0.10 19.55 -24.02
CA SER A 220 -0.08 20.77 -24.82
C SER A 220 -0.84 21.84 -24.05
N GLU A 221 -0.89 23.06 -24.60
CA GLU A 221 -1.72 24.15 -24.06
C GLU A 221 -3.22 23.79 -24.07
N ASN A 222 -3.64 22.91 -24.97
CA ASN A 222 -5.02 22.41 -25.06
C ASN A 222 -5.32 21.22 -24.14
N GLY A 223 -4.30 20.70 -23.42
CA GLY A 223 -4.43 19.55 -22.55
C GLY A 223 -4.12 18.20 -23.21
N ASP A 224 -3.76 18.16 -24.50
CA ASP A 224 -3.44 16.94 -25.21
C ASP A 224 -2.06 16.39 -24.78
N ALA A 225 -1.91 15.08 -24.74
CA ALA A 225 -0.60 14.46 -24.57
C ALA A 225 0.21 14.55 -25.86
N ILE A 226 1.44 15.06 -25.75
CA ILE A 226 2.38 15.21 -26.88
C ILE A 226 3.64 14.42 -26.58
N LEU A 227 4.11 13.66 -27.57
CA LEU A 227 5.45 13.07 -27.55
C LEU A 227 6.38 14.01 -28.33
N ARG A 228 7.48 14.43 -27.69
CA ARG A 228 8.55 15.24 -28.28
C ARG A 228 9.82 14.43 -28.40
N LEU A 229 10.46 14.50 -29.56
CA LEU A 229 11.77 13.92 -29.84
C LEU A 229 12.82 15.01 -30.03
N PHE A 230 13.93 14.87 -29.32
CA PHE A 230 15.05 15.80 -29.40
C PHE A 230 16.21 15.15 -30.16
N PRO A 231 16.91 15.88 -31.04
CA PRO A 231 18.04 15.35 -31.79
C PRO A 231 19.13 14.80 -30.87
N ASN A 232 19.67 13.65 -31.24
CA ASN A 232 20.80 13.01 -30.58
C ASN A 232 21.56 12.16 -31.60
N ASP A 233 22.76 12.60 -31.97
CA ASP A 233 23.57 11.96 -33.01
C ASP A 233 23.93 10.50 -32.64
N SER A 234 24.08 10.20 -31.35
CA SER A 234 24.42 8.85 -30.88
C SER A 234 23.23 7.88 -30.90
N LEU A 235 22.00 8.36 -31.04
CA LEU A 235 20.75 7.60 -31.03
C LEU A 235 19.86 7.95 -32.23
N SER A 236 20.48 8.36 -33.35
CA SER A 236 19.77 8.74 -34.59
C SER A 236 18.94 7.60 -35.18
N ASP A 237 19.45 6.37 -35.06
CA ASP A 237 18.80 5.19 -35.60
C ASP A 237 17.57 4.84 -34.78
N GLU A 238 17.67 4.89 -33.45
CA GLU A 238 16.54 4.67 -32.54
C GLU A 238 15.46 5.74 -32.71
N ILE A 239 15.85 7.01 -32.87
CA ILE A 239 14.91 8.11 -33.13
C ILE A 239 14.20 7.89 -34.47
N SER A 240 14.91 7.52 -35.54
CA SER A 240 14.32 7.22 -36.85
C SER A 240 13.38 6.00 -36.79
N GLN A 241 13.76 4.97 -36.06
CA GLN A 241 12.89 3.81 -35.82
C GLN A 241 11.58 4.21 -35.08
N ILE A 242 11.68 5.02 -34.05
CA ILE A 242 10.50 5.53 -33.32
C ILE A 242 9.61 6.37 -34.24
N LYS A 243 10.19 7.28 -35.04
CA LYS A 243 9.44 8.07 -36.04
C LYS A 243 8.70 7.21 -37.03
N ALA A 244 9.37 6.18 -37.59
CA ALA A 244 8.76 5.25 -38.52
C ALA A 244 7.58 4.47 -37.93
N ILE A 245 7.73 3.95 -36.70
CA ILE A 245 6.67 3.26 -35.92
C ILE A 245 5.49 4.18 -35.69
N LEU A 246 5.76 5.42 -35.31
CA LEU A 246 4.75 6.42 -34.99
C LEU A 246 4.17 7.11 -36.24
N GLN A 247 4.66 6.78 -37.45
CA GLN A 247 4.26 7.39 -38.71
C GLN A 247 4.44 8.93 -38.71
N MET A 248 5.53 9.37 -38.07
CA MET A 248 5.92 10.79 -38.04
C MET A 248 6.70 11.17 -39.28
N ASP A 249 6.51 12.38 -39.78
CA ASP A 249 7.38 12.95 -40.80
C ASP A 249 8.82 13.06 -40.26
N GLU A 250 9.82 12.83 -41.12
CA GLU A 250 11.24 12.93 -40.75
C GLU A 250 11.60 14.31 -40.17
N SER A 251 10.99 15.38 -40.69
CA SER A 251 11.17 16.75 -40.21
C SER A 251 10.41 17.08 -38.91
N SER A 252 9.42 16.28 -38.53
CA SER A 252 8.63 16.53 -37.31
C SER A 252 9.38 16.08 -36.07
N SER A 253 9.29 16.86 -35.02
CA SER A 253 9.82 16.56 -33.68
C SER A 253 8.72 16.35 -32.63
N GLU A 254 7.46 16.58 -32.99
CA GLU A 254 6.34 16.48 -32.07
C GLU A 254 5.21 15.64 -32.68
N LEU A 255 4.51 14.90 -31.80
CA LEU A 255 3.38 14.08 -32.17
C LEU A 255 2.29 14.16 -31.08
N VAL A 256 1.07 14.50 -31.47
CA VAL A 256 -0.09 14.46 -30.58
C VAL A 256 -0.59 13.02 -30.45
N LEU A 257 -0.72 12.54 -29.20
CA LEU A 257 -1.19 11.18 -28.90
C LEU A 257 -2.72 11.17 -28.76
N ASN A 258 -3.41 10.76 -29.82
CA ASN A 258 -4.87 10.69 -29.84
C ASN A 258 -5.39 9.34 -29.32
N GLN A 259 -6.49 9.35 -28.53
CA GLN A 259 -7.17 8.13 -28.10
C GLN A 259 -8.06 7.49 -29.17
N VAL A 260 -8.55 8.28 -30.10
CA VAL A 260 -9.49 7.82 -31.11
C VAL A 260 -8.74 7.43 -32.35
N ARG A 261 -8.99 6.20 -32.86
CA ARG A 261 -8.46 5.77 -34.15
C ARG A 261 -9.01 6.66 -35.25
N GLN A 262 -8.15 7.46 -35.84
CA GLN A 262 -8.46 8.30 -37.00
C GLN A 262 -8.11 7.53 -38.27
N PHE A 263 -8.67 7.95 -39.43
CA PHE A 263 -8.32 7.36 -40.73
C PHE A 263 -6.87 7.64 -41.09
N GLU A 264 -6.36 8.77 -40.65
CA GLU A 264 -4.98 9.21 -40.84
C GLU A 264 -4.39 9.67 -39.50
N GLY A 265 -3.16 9.26 -39.26
CA GLY A 265 -2.40 9.64 -38.05
C GLY A 265 -2.37 8.59 -36.94
N PRO A 266 -1.46 8.77 -36.01
CA PRO A 266 -1.23 7.83 -34.92
C PRO A 266 -2.38 7.82 -33.93
N TRP A 267 -2.66 6.65 -33.38
CA TRP A 267 -3.68 6.46 -32.35
C TRP A 267 -3.13 5.58 -31.22
N MET A 268 -3.61 5.85 -30.02
CA MET A 268 -3.24 5.11 -28.83
C MET A 268 -4.49 4.62 -28.10
N ARG A 269 -4.53 3.33 -27.79
CA ARG A 269 -5.56 2.75 -26.92
C ARG A 269 -4.98 2.52 -25.53
N THR A 270 -5.54 3.16 -24.55
CA THR A 270 -5.15 2.99 -23.14
C THR A 270 -6.00 1.91 -22.46
N ARG A 271 -5.46 1.32 -21.41
CA ARG A 271 -6.23 0.47 -20.49
C ARG A 271 -7.08 1.32 -19.57
N SER A 272 -8.19 0.77 -19.10
CA SER A 272 -8.89 1.27 -17.93
C SER A 272 -8.16 0.84 -16.65
N PRO A 273 -8.42 1.43 -15.47
CA PRO A 273 -7.83 0.99 -14.20
C PRO A 273 -8.02 -0.50 -13.93
N ILE A 274 -9.22 -1.04 -14.17
CA ILE A 274 -9.44 -2.49 -14.05
C ILE A 274 -8.65 -3.27 -15.11
N GLY A 275 -8.48 -2.72 -16.31
CA GLY A 275 -7.65 -3.32 -17.35
C GLY A 275 -6.17 -3.36 -16.98
N VAL A 276 -5.66 -2.36 -16.27
CA VAL A 276 -4.30 -2.38 -15.68
C VAL A 276 -4.21 -3.46 -14.61
N MET A 277 -5.21 -3.55 -13.71
CA MET A 277 -5.24 -4.59 -12.70
C MET A 277 -5.29 -6.00 -13.32
N GLN A 278 -6.09 -6.22 -14.36
CA GLN A 278 -6.16 -7.49 -15.09
C GLN A 278 -4.80 -7.84 -15.72
N PHE A 279 -4.13 -6.86 -16.33
CA PHE A 279 -2.80 -7.04 -16.92
C PHE A 279 -1.78 -7.42 -15.84
N ILE A 280 -1.74 -6.71 -14.72
CA ILE A 280 -0.85 -7.03 -13.58
C ILE A 280 -1.20 -8.40 -12.99
N ALA A 281 -2.47 -8.79 -12.93
CA ALA A 281 -2.87 -10.09 -12.41
C ALA A 281 -2.25 -11.26 -13.19
N GLN A 282 -1.84 -11.05 -14.45
CA GLN A 282 -1.12 -12.08 -15.22
C GLN A 282 0.30 -12.35 -14.67
N SER A 283 0.91 -11.41 -13.92
CA SER A 283 2.23 -11.61 -13.30
C SER A 283 2.19 -12.52 -12.08
N ILE A 284 1.01 -12.94 -11.64
CA ILE A 284 0.85 -13.78 -10.45
C ILE A 284 1.30 -15.19 -10.76
N GLU A 285 2.29 -15.65 -10.01
CA GLU A 285 2.72 -17.03 -9.99
C GLU A 285 1.60 -17.89 -9.36
N VAL A 286 0.96 -18.70 -10.20
CA VAL A 286 -0.12 -19.59 -9.76
C VAL A 286 0.45 -20.95 -9.39
N PRO A 287 0.11 -21.52 -8.20
CA PRO A 287 0.52 -22.85 -7.83
C PRO A 287 0.04 -23.90 -8.81
N GLN A 288 0.88 -24.91 -9.11
CA GLN A 288 0.53 -25.98 -10.06
C GLN A 288 -0.76 -26.70 -9.66
N GLU A 289 -0.99 -26.93 -8.36
CA GLU A 289 -2.21 -27.58 -7.86
C GLU A 289 -3.50 -26.85 -8.28
N HIS A 290 -3.45 -25.51 -8.46
CA HIS A 290 -4.62 -24.72 -8.87
C HIS A 290 -4.92 -24.85 -10.36
N TYR A 291 -3.88 -25.06 -11.19
CA TYR A 291 -4.06 -25.44 -12.59
C TYR A 291 -4.66 -26.83 -12.70
N ASP A 292 -4.15 -27.81 -11.94
CA ASP A 292 -4.62 -29.18 -11.93
C ASP A 292 -6.09 -29.29 -11.48
N LEU A 293 -6.51 -28.40 -10.57
CA LEU A 293 -7.92 -28.26 -10.15
C LEU A 293 -8.80 -27.51 -11.16
N GLY A 294 -8.23 -26.92 -12.22
CA GLY A 294 -8.97 -26.16 -13.21
C GLY A 294 -9.62 -24.87 -12.69
N ILE A 295 -9.10 -24.29 -11.59
CA ILE A 295 -9.66 -23.06 -10.98
C ILE A 295 -9.00 -21.78 -11.47
N VAL A 296 -8.02 -21.89 -12.37
CA VAL A 296 -7.39 -20.77 -13.11
C VAL A 296 -7.31 -21.11 -14.58
N THR A 297 -7.33 -20.09 -15.43
CA THR A 297 -7.16 -20.25 -16.86
C THR A 297 -5.69 -20.53 -17.18
N ASP A 298 -5.45 -21.54 -17.96
CA ASP A 298 -4.15 -21.85 -18.54
C ASP A 298 -4.07 -21.21 -19.93
N THR A 299 -3.22 -20.21 -20.08
CA THR A 299 -2.96 -19.57 -21.36
C THR A 299 -1.99 -20.47 -22.13
N VAL A 300 -2.30 -20.82 -23.37
CA VAL A 300 -1.42 -21.63 -24.21
C VAL A 300 -0.87 -20.84 -25.38
N ASP A 301 0.33 -21.19 -25.80
CA ASP A 301 0.95 -20.69 -27.02
C ASP A 301 0.46 -21.43 -28.29
N ASN A 302 1.02 -21.07 -29.44
CA ASN A 302 0.67 -21.70 -30.71
C ASN A 302 1.06 -23.18 -30.81
N ASN A 303 1.91 -23.67 -29.90
CA ASN A 303 2.31 -25.08 -29.83
C ASN A 303 1.45 -25.89 -28.87
N GLY A 304 0.54 -25.21 -28.12
CA GLY A 304 -0.29 -25.80 -27.09
C GLY A 304 0.43 -25.93 -25.74
N GLU A 305 1.61 -25.31 -25.60
CA GLU A 305 2.36 -25.26 -24.35
C GLU A 305 1.89 -24.09 -23.48
N ARG A 306 2.01 -24.24 -22.16
CA ARG A 306 1.66 -23.17 -21.22
C ARG A 306 2.51 -21.92 -21.48
N PHE A 307 1.85 -20.80 -21.71
CA PHE A 307 2.50 -19.53 -21.95
C PHE A 307 3.07 -18.93 -20.65
N ASP A 308 4.34 -18.57 -20.67
CA ASP A 308 4.99 -17.88 -19.55
C ASP A 308 4.70 -16.37 -19.58
N TRP A 309 3.80 -15.94 -18.71
CA TRP A 309 3.43 -14.53 -18.58
C TRP A 309 4.58 -13.63 -18.11
N ASN A 310 5.66 -14.17 -17.51
CA ASN A 310 6.84 -13.37 -17.15
C ASN A 310 7.50 -12.74 -18.38
N ARG A 311 7.32 -13.32 -19.57
CA ARG A 311 7.78 -12.71 -20.82
C ARG A 311 7.12 -11.36 -21.10
N VAL A 312 5.89 -11.17 -20.66
CA VAL A 312 5.09 -9.93 -20.84
C VAL A 312 5.24 -8.99 -19.67
N THR A 313 5.05 -9.50 -18.45
CA THR A 313 4.93 -8.70 -17.22
C THR A 313 6.20 -8.63 -16.38
N GLY A 314 7.13 -9.59 -16.53
CA GLY A 314 8.31 -9.74 -15.67
C GLY A 314 9.28 -8.55 -15.69
N ARG A 315 9.18 -7.68 -16.72
CA ARG A 315 9.95 -6.43 -16.77
C ARG A 315 9.44 -5.37 -15.80
N VAL A 316 8.20 -5.48 -15.35
CA VAL A 316 7.55 -4.44 -14.54
C VAL A 316 7.07 -4.94 -13.18
N VAL A 317 6.62 -6.19 -13.07
CA VAL A 317 6.07 -6.72 -11.82
C VAL A 317 6.15 -8.25 -11.77
N ALA A 318 6.42 -8.78 -10.59
CA ALA A 318 6.31 -10.20 -10.26
C ALA A 318 5.60 -10.35 -8.91
N ILE A 319 4.61 -11.23 -8.84
CA ILE A 319 3.89 -11.58 -7.61
C ILE A 319 4.05 -13.08 -7.42
N SER A 320 4.81 -13.45 -6.39
CA SER A 320 5.12 -14.86 -6.09
C SER A 320 4.09 -15.51 -5.18
N SER A 321 4.10 -16.84 -5.13
CA SER A 321 3.23 -17.62 -4.25
C SER A 321 3.99 -18.68 -3.47
N GLN A 322 3.54 -18.97 -2.22
CA GLN A 322 4.06 -20.04 -1.39
C GLN A 322 3.02 -20.49 -0.34
N LYS A 323 3.21 -21.69 0.25
CA LYS A 323 2.26 -22.25 1.25
C LYS A 323 2.32 -21.53 2.58
N GLU A 324 3.50 -21.14 3.03
CA GLU A 324 3.72 -20.48 4.31
C GLU A 324 3.74 -18.96 4.16
N ARG A 325 3.47 -18.25 5.24
CA ARG A 325 3.57 -16.79 5.22
C ARG A 325 5.03 -16.37 4.97
N PRO A 326 5.31 -15.51 3.98
CA PRO A 326 6.66 -15.02 3.74
C PRO A 326 7.11 -14.06 4.85
N ASP A 327 8.37 -14.20 5.31
CA ASP A 327 8.94 -13.37 6.37
C ASP A 327 9.47 -12.02 5.84
N ASP A 328 9.92 -11.99 4.58
CA ASP A 328 10.59 -10.86 3.92
C ASP A 328 9.73 -10.20 2.82
N ALA A 329 8.43 -10.26 2.94
CA ALA A 329 7.53 -9.64 1.99
C ALA A 329 7.31 -8.15 2.29
N PHE A 330 7.41 -7.30 1.25
CA PHE A 330 6.88 -5.95 1.28
C PHE A 330 5.37 -5.98 1.55
N LEU A 331 4.66 -6.89 0.85
CA LEU A 331 3.22 -7.05 0.92
C LEU A 331 2.85 -8.51 0.69
N SER A 332 1.95 -9.06 1.53
CA SER A 332 1.51 -10.45 1.40
C SER A 332 0.06 -10.63 1.80
N VAL A 333 -0.67 -11.47 1.07
CA VAL A 333 -2.08 -11.78 1.34
C VAL A 333 -2.34 -13.28 1.24
N PRO A 334 -3.16 -13.85 2.14
CA PRO A 334 -3.58 -15.24 2.02
C PRO A 334 -4.76 -15.36 1.04
N TYR A 335 -4.73 -16.38 0.20
CA TYR A 335 -5.83 -16.73 -0.69
C TYR A 335 -5.79 -18.21 -1.08
N ARG A 336 -6.89 -18.95 -0.90
CA ARG A 336 -7.03 -20.39 -1.23
C ARG A 336 -5.88 -21.25 -0.68
N ASP A 337 -5.57 -21.08 0.63
CA ASP A 337 -4.52 -21.80 1.36
C ASP A 337 -3.08 -21.57 0.88
N TRP A 338 -2.87 -20.51 0.10
CA TRP A 338 -1.56 -20.01 -0.33
C TRP A 338 -1.39 -18.55 0.04
N TRP A 339 -0.12 -18.12 0.18
CA TRP A 339 0.26 -16.73 0.31
C TRP A 339 0.77 -16.20 -1.02
N PHE A 340 0.23 -15.05 -1.42
CA PHE A 340 0.68 -14.30 -2.57
C PHE A 340 1.37 -13.03 -2.09
N TYR A 341 2.55 -12.72 -2.65
CA TYR A 341 3.37 -11.66 -2.09
C TYR A 341 4.27 -10.98 -3.12
N ILE A 342 4.69 -9.75 -2.78
CA ILE A 342 5.76 -9.00 -3.43
C ILE A 342 6.93 -8.99 -2.46
N SER A 343 8.12 -9.45 -2.89
CA SER A 343 9.32 -9.43 -2.05
C SER A 343 9.75 -8.00 -1.72
N ASP A 344 10.26 -7.78 -0.50
CA ASP A 344 10.74 -6.45 -0.09
C ASP A 344 11.99 -6.03 -0.86
N SER A 345 12.78 -6.96 -1.35
CA SER A 345 13.94 -6.72 -2.20
C SER A 345 13.61 -6.43 -3.66
N ASP A 346 12.38 -6.72 -4.13
CA ASP A 346 11.96 -6.45 -5.50
C ASP A 346 11.48 -4.99 -5.67
N LEU A 347 12.44 -4.08 -5.79
CA LEU A 347 12.17 -2.66 -5.98
C LEU A 347 11.39 -2.36 -7.27
N ASN A 348 11.49 -3.22 -8.27
CA ASN A 348 10.81 -3.06 -9.55
C ASN A 348 9.30 -3.28 -9.38
N SER A 349 8.91 -4.38 -8.75
CA SER A 349 7.51 -4.69 -8.44
C SER A 349 6.92 -3.70 -7.44
N LYS A 350 7.66 -3.29 -6.41
CA LYS A 350 7.24 -2.23 -5.47
C LYS A 350 6.93 -0.93 -6.19
N THR A 351 7.78 -0.52 -7.13
CA THR A 351 7.57 0.70 -7.92
C THR A 351 6.31 0.59 -8.79
N THR A 352 6.10 -0.56 -9.42
CA THR A 352 4.88 -0.79 -10.23
C THR A 352 3.62 -0.79 -9.37
N PHE A 353 3.68 -1.41 -8.20
CA PHE A 353 2.57 -1.43 -7.26
C PHE A 353 2.22 -0.02 -6.77
N SER A 354 3.22 0.81 -6.46
CA SER A 354 3.01 2.22 -6.12
C SER A 354 2.35 3.01 -7.27
N LEU A 355 2.74 2.76 -8.52
CA LEU A 355 2.10 3.39 -9.67
C LEU A 355 0.64 2.95 -9.81
N LEU A 356 0.34 1.65 -9.63
CA LEU A 356 -1.02 1.14 -9.63
C LEU A 356 -1.87 1.79 -8.54
N SER A 357 -1.37 1.85 -7.30
CA SER A 357 -2.06 2.48 -6.18
C SER A 357 -2.37 3.96 -6.47
N MET A 358 -1.42 4.68 -7.07
CA MET A 358 -1.62 6.08 -7.51
C MET A 358 -2.69 6.19 -8.60
N LEU A 359 -2.67 5.31 -9.62
CA LEU A 359 -3.67 5.30 -10.69
C LEU A 359 -5.09 5.06 -10.14
N ILE A 360 -5.25 4.11 -9.22
CA ILE A 360 -6.55 3.85 -8.56
C ILE A 360 -6.99 5.06 -7.72
N SER A 361 -6.07 5.69 -6.99
CA SER A 361 -6.36 6.87 -6.17
C SER A 361 -6.78 8.09 -7.01
N MET A 362 -6.16 8.29 -8.17
CA MET A 362 -6.55 9.37 -9.10
C MET A 362 -7.98 9.22 -9.60
N GLN A 363 -8.46 7.98 -9.76
CA GLN A 363 -9.83 7.72 -10.18
C GLN A 363 -10.83 7.87 -9.01
N SER A 364 -10.46 7.40 -7.79
CA SER A 364 -11.32 7.53 -6.61
C SER A 364 -11.44 8.96 -6.10
N GLY A 365 -10.40 9.79 -6.23
CA GLY A 365 -10.42 11.20 -5.82
C GLY A 365 -11.43 12.06 -6.59
N ARG A 366 -11.85 11.64 -7.78
CA ARG A 366 -12.98 12.29 -8.51
C ARG A 366 -14.34 12.02 -7.86
N LEU A 367 -14.43 11.02 -6.98
CA LEU A 367 -15.68 10.61 -6.32
C LEU A 367 -15.92 11.33 -4.98
N GLU A 368 -14.86 11.80 -4.30
CA GLU A 368 -14.99 12.39 -2.96
C GLU A 368 -15.57 13.82 -2.97
N ASN A 369 -15.64 14.48 -4.12
CA ASN A 369 -16.14 15.85 -4.25
C ASN A 369 -17.69 15.96 -4.25
N THR A 370 -18.46 14.88 -4.00
CA THR A 370 -19.92 14.89 -4.16
C THR A 370 -20.74 14.74 -2.88
N GLY A 371 -20.14 14.84 -1.68
CA GLY A 371 -20.93 14.66 -0.46
C GLY A 371 -20.39 15.34 0.79
N VAL A 372 -20.89 16.53 1.11
CA VAL A 372 -20.79 17.07 2.47
C VAL A 372 -21.75 16.28 3.37
N ILE A 373 -21.22 15.40 4.20
CA ILE A 373 -22.01 14.74 5.26
C ILE A 373 -22.05 15.69 6.46
N ASN A 374 -23.15 16.39 6.63
CA ASN A 374 -23.45 17.09 7.87
C ASN A 374 -23.81 16.06 8.94
N THR A 375 -22.90 15.76 9.84
CA THR A 375 -23.19 15.04 11.08
C THR A 375 -23.72 16.04 12.10
N ILE A 376 -25.03 16.00 12.37
CA ILE A 376 -25.65 16.68 13.51
C ILE A 376 -25.52 15.71 14.68
N SER A 377 -24.65 16.00 15.66
CA SER A 377 -24.67 15.32 16.95
C SER A 377 -25.79 15.94 17.77
N LEU A 378 -26.81 15.16 18.09
CA LEU A 378 -27.79 15.48 19.13
C LEU A 378 -27.21 15.01 20.47
N ASP A 379 -26.90 15.98 21.36
CA ASP A 379 -26.56 15.74 22.76
C ASP A 379 -27.80 15.29 23.55
#